data_0be0e7fab308d8e34e1195e30ff4405d
#
_entry.id   0be0e7fab308d8e34e1195e30ff4405d
#
_cell.length_a   1.000
_cell.length_b   1.000
_cell.length_c   1.000
_cell.angle_alpha   90.00
_cell.angle_beta   90.00
_cell.angle_gamma   90.00
#
_symmetry.space_group_name_H-M   'P 1'
#
loop_
_entity.id
_entity.type
_entity.pdbx_description
1 polymer ?
#
loop_
_entity_poly.entity_id
_entity_poly.type
_entity_poly.pdbx_seq_one_letter_code
_entity_poly.pdbx_strand_id
1 'polypeptide(L)'
;MRDYGFTYDFENFKRKIIGYVSDHFGDAYTVDETDCVKNNDTTYHGISLREKDSNIAPIIYLDELYQIYSNGESIQQIAESVIDHFRIYVNVPDLNLDEIDNYEAVKKRLGVKLLNRSLNSSYIEKKVYVEYMDLIIVFFLEYEDMSIGKGIIGVTPDMLSMWNIDTETLLRDATENMNKNYPVEFTSLVDLLIREYKYRFEDENNIQREDIKDIVEQLTSLSTYDRQLYVLTNESHNLGASTILYPDTLSKVGSALNTDFYLIPSSIHEIIIIPDNGNVNEEVMNNMIRTVNS
;
A
#
# COMPACT_ATOMS: atom_id res chain seq x y z
N MET A 1 38.20 13.89 -1.78
CA MET A 1 39.06 12.94 -1.10
C MET A 1 38.23 11.69 -0.86
N ARG A 2 38.47 10.58 -1.56
CA ARG A 2 37.70 9.35 -1.34
C ARG A 2 38.13 8.78 -0.01
N ASP A 3 37.22 8.72 0.95
CA ASP A 3 37.44 8.07 2.24
C ASP A 3 37.50 6.54 2.00
N TYR A 4 38.70 6.05 1.74
CA TYR A 4 38.96 4.62 1.65
C TYR A 4 39.15 4.09 3.08
N GLY A 5 38.15 3.42 3.64
CA GLY A 5 38.50 2.50 4.69
C GLY A 5 37.54 2.16 5.83
N PHE A 6 36.42 2.84 6.03
CA PHE A 6 35.44 2.40 7.07
C PHE A 6 34.01 2.55 6.57
N THR A 7 33.39 1.41 6.24
CA THR A 7 31.94 1.35 6.10
C THR A 7 31.34 1.40 7.51
N TYR A 8 30.53 2.40 7.80
CA TYR A 8 29.77 2.46 9.04
C TYR A 8 28.75 1.32 9.07
N ASP A 9 28.52 0.74 10.25
CA ASP A 9 27.34 -0.06 10.47
C ASP A 9 26.08 0.81 10.41
N PHE A 10 24.91 0.19 10.38
CA PHE A 10 23.65 0.90 10.22
C PHE A 10 23.42 1.96 11.32
N GLU A 11 23.75 1.65 12.57
CA GLU A 11 23.57 2.59 13.69
C GLU A 11 24.52 3.81 13.60
N ASN A 12 25.75 3.60 13.17
CA ASN A 12 26.69 4.69 12.94
C ASN A 12 26.32 5.52 11.71
N PHE A 13 25.85 4.87 10.64
CA PHE A 13 25.31 5.53 9.46
C PHE A 13 24.14 6.43 9.84
N LYS A 14 23.13 5.89 10.54
CA LYS A 14 21.94 6.62 11.04
C LYS A 14 22.34 7.85 11.83
N ARG A 15 23.23 7.68 12.84
CA ARG A 15 23.74 8.80 13.65
C ARG A 15 24.42 9.88 12.82
N LYS A 16 25.16 9.52 11.78
CA LYS A 16 25.82 10.48 10.89
C LYS A 16 24.79 11.27 10.08
N ILE A 17 23.80 10.59 9.49
CA ILE A 17 22.71 11.26 8.75
C ILE A 17 21.95 12.23 9.67
N ILE A 18 21.56 11.81 10.88
CA ILE A 18 20.94 12.68 11.87
C ILE A 18 21.79 13.93 12.12
N GLY A 19 23.10 13.77 12.33
CA GLY A 19 24.03 14.89 12.53
C GLY A 19 24.00 15.88 11.38
N TYR A 20 24.13 15.42 10.14
CA TYR A 20 24.08 16.30 8.95
C TYR A 20 22.75 17.03 8.81
N VAL A 21 21.63 16.34 9.05
CA VAL A 21 20.29 16.94 8.98
C VAL A 21 20.09 17.97 10.09
N SER A 22 20.46 17.64 11.33
CA SER A 22 20.34 18.55 12.48
C SER A 22 21.19 19.81 12.31
N ASP A 23 22.43 19.64 11.84
CA ASP A 23 23.34 20.77 11.57
C ASP A 23 22.78 21.69 10.48
N HIS A 24 22.09 21.12 9.49
CA HIS A 24 21.52 21.88 8.38
C HIS A 24 20.27 22.69 8.77
N PHE A 25 19.32 22.08 9.50
CA PHE A 25 18.04 22.70 9.83
C PHE A 25 18.09 23.53 11.12
N GLY A 26 19.08 23.28 11.99
CA GLY A 26 19.30 24.06 13.23
C GLY A 26 18.19 23.88 14.27
N ASP A 27 18.22 24.75 15.28
CA ASP A 27 17.39 24.64 16.51
C ASP A 27 15.88 24.87 16.30
N ALA A 28 15.46 25.31 15.10
CA ALA A 28 14.04 25.44 14.77
C ALA A 28 13.35 24.10 14.49
N TYR A 29 14.15 23.06 14.27
CA TYR A 29 13.68 21.71 13.95
C TYR A 29 14.25 20.67 14.91
N THR A 30 13.48 19.62 15.13
CA THR A 30 13.93 18.42 15.84
C THR A 30 14.04 17.26 14.86
N VAL A 31 15.15 16.54 14.92
CA VAL A 31 15.37 15.31 14.15
C VAL A 31 15.31 14.14 15.11
N ASP A 32 14.29 13.28 14.96
CA ASP A 32 14.06 12.13 15.83
C ASP A 32 14.20 10.82 15.04
N GLU A 33 14.75 9.79 15.70
CA GLU A 33 14.66 8.42 15.18
C GLU A 33 13.22 7.94 15.24
N THR A 34 12.77 7.29 14.19
CA THR A 34 11.38 6.84 14.07
C THR A 34 11.31 5.49 13.39
N ASP A 35 10.80 4.48 14.10
CA ASP A 35 10.48 3.20 13.52
C ASP A 35 9.02 3.16 13.09
N CYS A 36 8.79 2.77 11.83
CA CYS A 36 7.46 2.68 11.26
C CYS A 36 7.12 1.24 10.91
N VAL A 37 6.14 0.68 11.60
CA VAL A 37 5.58 -0.62 11.25
C VAL A 37 4.57 -0.44 10.11
N LYS A 38 4.83 -1.08 8.99
CA LYS A 38 3.97 -1.13 7.81
C LYS A 38 3.23 -2.46 7.70
N ASN A 39 2.52 -2.67 6.59
CA ASN A 39 1.85 -3.94 6.31
C ASN A 39 2.85 -5.11 6.39
N ASN A 40 2.37 -6.27 6.80
CA ASN A 40 3.15 -7.48 7.06
C ASN A 40 4.22 -7.31 8.15
N ASP A 41 3.92 -6.48 9.16
CA ASP A 41 4.79 -6.14 10.29
C ASP A 41 6.22 -5.75 9.88
N THR A 42 6.40 -5.31 8.63
CA THR A 42 7.69 -4.82 8.15
C THR A 42 8.02 -3.52 8.87
N THR A 43 9.12 -3.53 9.61
CA THR A 43 9.62 -2.33 10.29
C THR A 43 10.62 -1.61 9.40
N TYR A 44 10.36 -0.34 9.13
CA TYR A 44 11.28 0.57 8.48
C TYR A 44 11.88 1.51 9.51
N HIS A 45 13.20 1.64 9.47
CA HIS A 45 13.94 2.54 10.34
C HIS A 45 14.12 3.88 9.64
N GLY A 46 13.65 4.94 10.24
CA GLY A 46 13.68 6.26 9.64
C GLY A 46 14.12 7.35 10.59
N ILE A 47 14.17 8.54 10.04
CA ILE A 47 14.28 9.78 10.78
C ILE A 47 13.13 10.71 10.43
N SER A 48 12.57 11.38 11.39
CA SER A 48 11.57 12.42 11.21
C SER A 48 12.17 13.80 11.42
N LEU A 49 11.70 14.77 10.63
CA LEU A 49 12.01 16.19 10.83
C LEU A 49 10.74 16.91 11.27
N ARG A 50 10.76 17.53 12.44
CA ARG A 50 9.63 18.29 12.99
C ARG A 50 10.01 19.73 13.23
N GLU A 51 9.28 20.63 12.63
CA GLU A 51 9.34 22.05 13.00
C GLU A 51 8.71 22.24 14.39
N LYS A 52 9.24 23.19 15.16
CA LYS A 52 8.73 23.49 16.49
C LYS A 52 7.28 23.95 16.37
N ASP A 53 6.42 23.38 17.22
CA ASP A 53 4.97 23.63 17.28
C ASP A 53 4.16 23.11 16.04
N SER A 54 4.79 22.40 15.08
CA SER A 54 4.08 21.78 13.94
C SER A 54 3.50 20.40 14.30
N ASN A 55 2.34 20.10 13.71
CA ASN A 55 1.70 18.79 13.79
C ASN A 55 2.14 17.84 12.65
N ILE A 56 3.07 18.30 11.79
CA ILE A 56 3.66 17.52 10.70
C ILE A 56 5.08 17.11 11.05
N ALA A 57 5.40 15.85 10.84
CA ALA A 57 6.74 15.32 10.95
C ALA A 57 6.99 14.34 9.79
N PRO A 58 7.44 14.83 8.62
CA PRO A 58 7.81 13.96 7.51
C PRO A 58 8.90 12.97 7.94
N ILE A 59 8.83 11.75 7.41
CA ILE A 59 9.75 10.67 7.74
C ILE A 59 10.45 10.21 6.47
N ILE A 60 11.76 10.05 6.55
CA ILE A 60 12.58 9.41 5.53
C ILE A 60 13.10 8.09 6.08
N TYR A 61 12.88 7.00 5.32
CA TYR A 61 13.37 5.68 5.68
C TYR A 61 14.82 5.53 5.24
N LEU A 62 15.63 4.99 6.14
CA LEU A 62 17.08 4.89 5.96
C LEU A 62 17.54 3.51 5.46
N ASP A 63 16.67 2.51 5.46
CA ASP A 63 17.01 1.13 5.10
C ASP A 63 17.57 1.02 3.68
N GLU A 64 16.87 1.59 2.69
CA GLU A 64 17.32 1.61 1.30
C GLU A 64 18.55 2.51 1.10
N LEU A 65 18.59 3.65 1.79
CA LEU A 65 19.73 4.58 1.73
C LEU A 65 20.99 3.94 2.29
N TYR A 66 20.86 3.09 3.31
CA TYR A 66 21.98 2.32 3.83
C TYR A 66 22.50 1.27 2.83
N GLN A 67 21.61 0.66 2.05
CA GLN A 67 22.03 -0.24 0.96
C GLN A 67 22.83 0.52 -0.11
N ILE A 68 22.36 1.72 -0.51
CA ILE A 68 23.06 2.59 -1.45
C ILE A 68 24.45 2.97 -0.91
N TYR A 69 24.54 3.33 0.38
CA TYR A 69 25.79 3.60 1.07
C TYR A 69 26.73 2.38 1.07
N SER A 70 26.20 1.21 1.38
CA SER A 70 26.97 -0.05 1.41
C SER A 70 27.51 -0.45 0.03
N ASN A 71 26.85 0.00 -1.03
CA ASN A 71 27.27 -0.18 -2.42
C ASN A 71 28.30 0.87 -2.89
N GLY A 72 28.73 1.77 -2.00
CA GLY A 72 29.86 2.69 -2.23
C GLY A 72 29.50 4.15 -2.50
N GLU A 73 28.21 4.53 -2.36
CA GLU A 73 27.84 5.96 -2.40
C GLU A 73 28.38 6.69 -1.15
N SER A 74 28.70 7.98 -1.30
CA SER A 74 29.23 8.73 -0.17
C SER A 74 28.13 9.13 0.82
N ILE A 75 28.45 9.08 2.11
CA ILE A 75 27.50 9.46 3.15
C ILE A 75 27.07 10.94 3.06
N GLN A 76 27.95 11.81 2.55
CA GLN A 76 27.65 13.22 2.33
C GLN A 76 26.60 13.38 1.21
N GLN A 77 26.73 12.67 0.09
CA GLN A 77 25.76 12.74 -1.01
C GLN A 77 24.39 12.22 -0.57
N ILE A 78 24.37 11.14 0.22
CA ILE A 78 23.13 10.62 0.81
C ILE A 78 22.53 11.65 1.77
N ALA A 79 23.33 12.26 2.66
CA ALA A 79 22.85 13.29 3.57
C ALA A 79 22.29 14.52 2.84
N GLU A 80 22.93 14.96 1.75
CA GLU A 80 22.43 16.04 0.89
C GLU A 80 21.07 15.67 0.26
N SER A 81 20.93 14.45 -0.25
CA SER A 81 19.66 13.95 -0.79
C SER A 81 18.56 13.93 0.27
N VAL A 82 18.85 13.50 1.50
CA VAL A 82 17.92 13.52 2.63
C VAL A 82 17.51 14.94 2.99
N ILE A 83 18.45 15.88 3.05
CA ILE A 83 18.20 17.29 3.32
C ILE A 83 17.31 17.91 2.22
N ASP A 84 17.62 17.65 0.96
CA ASP A 84 16.82 18.17 -0.17
C ASP A 84 15.38 17.62 -0.15
N HIS A 85 15.22 16.36 0.25
CA HIS A 85 13.89 15.77 0.42
C HIS A 85 13.11 16.45 1.56
N PHE A 86 13.73 16.69 2.71
CA PHE A 86 13.07 17.39 3.81
C PHE A 86 12.74 18.86 3.48
N ARG A 87 13.52 19.53 2.65
CA ARG A 87 13.24 20.91 2.21
C ARG A 87 11.89 21.08 1.54
N ILE A 88 11.36 20.02 0.91
CA ILE A 88 10.02 20.04 0.30
C ILE A 88 8.94 20.31 1.35
N TYR A 89 9.17 19.88 2.59
CA TYR A 89 8.22 19.97 3.70
C TYR A 89 8.48 21.16 4.64
N VAL A 90 9.50 21.98 4.37
CA VAL A 90 9.76 23.22 5.13
C VAL A 90 8.69 24.25 4.80
N ASN A 91 8.07 24.85 5.81
CA ASN A 91 6.96 25.80 5.70
C ASN A 91 5.67 25.21 5.10
N VAL A 92 5.49 23.92 5.13
CA VAL A 92 4.19 23.31 4.84
C VAL A 92 3.23 23.67 5.99
N PRO A 93 2.03 24.18 5.70
CA PRO A 93 1.04 24.46 6.72
C PRO A 93 0.69 23.20 7.51
N ASP A 94 0.41 23.36 8.80
CA ASP A 94 -0.10 22.26 9.62
C ASP A 94 -1.33 21.60 8.99
N LEU A 95 -1.46 20.30 9.18
CA LEU A 95 -2.65 19.57 8.79
C LEU A 95 -3.85 20.15 9.55
N ASN A 96 -4.87 20.57 8.81
CA ASN A 96 -6.14 20.91 9.42
C ASN A 96 -6.83 19.64 9.90
N LEU A 97 -6.72 19.39 11.20
CA LEU A 97 -7.36 18.25 11.87
C LEU A 97 -8.68 18.63 12.54
N ASP A 98 -9.15 19.89 12.41
CA ASP A 98 -10.34 20.39 13.08
C ASP A 98 -11.61 19.63 12.72
N GLU A 99 -11.63 19.01 11.53
CA GLU A 99 -12.77 18.20 11.10
C GLU A 99 -12.73 16.76 11.59
N ILE A 100 -11.59 16.27 12.11
CA ILE A 100 -11.46 14.87 12.52
C ILE A 100 -12.44 14.51 13.65
N ASP A 101 -12.78 15.45 14.48
CA ASP A 101 -13.72 15.27 15.59
C ASP A 101 -15.18 15.12 15.11
N ASN A 102 -15.47 15.53 13.90
CA ASN A 102 -16.82 15.51 13.33
C ASN A 102 -17.00 14.34 12.35
N TYR A 103 -17.69 13.30 12.79
CA TYR A 103 -17.95 12.10 11.96
C TYR A 103 -18.58 12.43 10.61
N GLU A 104 -19.60 13.30 10.58
CA GLU A 104 -20.30 13.66 9.35
C GLU A 104 -19.40 14.38 8.32
N ALA A 105 -18.36 15.09 8.81
CA ALA A 105 -17.38 15.72 7.94
C ALA A 105 -16.39 14.69 7.36
N VAL A 106 -15.98 13.70 8.15
CA VAL A 106 -14.93 12.76 7.75
C VAL A 106 -15.47 11.47 7.13
N LYS A 107 -16.71 11.10 7.37
CA LYS A 107 -17.24 9.80 6.94
C LYS A 107 -17.11 9.51 5.45
N LYS A 108 -17.16 10.54 4.59
CA LYS A 108 -17.00 10.41 3.13
C LYS A 108 -15.57 10.09 2.70
N ARG A 109 -14.61 10.23 3.62
CA ARG A 109 -13.18 9.92 3.43
C ARG A 109 -12.79 8.58 4.05
N LEU A 110 -13.74 7.89 4.68
CA LEU A 110 -13.50 6.57 5.25
C LEU A 110 -13.24 5.55 4.15
N GLY A 111 -12.23 4.71 4.38
CA GLY A 111 -11.91 3.57 3.56
C GLY A 111 -11.50 2.36 4.38
N VAL A 112 -11.39 1.22 3.71
CA VAL A 112 -10.98 -0.04 4.30
C VAL A 112 -9.89 -0.69 3.47
N LYS A 113 -9.03 -1.47 4.14
CA LYS A 113 -8.10 -2.38 3.48
C LYS A 113 -8.12 -3.73 4.16
N LEU A 114 -7.88 -4.77 3.37
CA LEU A 114 -7.76 -6.14 3.84
C LEU A 114 -6.29 -6.47 4.09
N LEU A 115 -6.00 -7.09 5.23
CA LEU A 115 -4.68 -7.54 5.61
C LEU A 115 -4.72 -8.97 6.14
N ASN A 116 -3.63 -9.69 6.00
CA ASN A 116 -3.45 -10.96 6.70
C ASN A 116 -3.24 -10.69 8.19
N ARG A 117 -4.04 -11.34 9.06
CA ARG A 117 -3.99 -11.10 10.50
C ARG A 117 -2.64 -11.47 11.12
N SER A 118 -2.14 -12.65 10.77
CA SER A 118 -0.92 -13.20 11.39
C SER A 118 0.34 -12.41 11.04
N LEU A 119 0.34 -11.73 9.90
CA LEU A 119 1.46 -10.93 9.41
C LEU A 119 1.36 -9.45 9.79
N ASN A 120 0.33 -9.04 10.56
CA ASN A 120 0.07 -7.62 10.84
C ASN A 120 -0.26 -7.36 12.31
N SER A 121 0.20 -8.20 13.23
CA SER A 121 -0.14 -8.11 14.66
C SER A 121 0.32 -6.79 15.31
N SER A 122 1.54 -6.37 15.00
CA SER A 122 2.09 -5.11 15.50
C SER A 122 1.48 -3.89 14.80
N TYR A 123 1.20 -4.02 13.49
CA TYR A 123 0.59 -2.96 12.71
C TYR A 123 -0.79 -2.55 13.23
N ILE A 124 -1.59 -3.51 13.73
CA ILE A 124 -2.99 -3.29 14.16
C ILE A 124 -3.14 -2.92 15.64
N GLU A 125 -2.07 -2.97 16.43
CA GLU A 125 -2.11 -2.83 17.89
C GLU A 125 -2.90 -1.59 18.37
N LYS A 126 -2.85 -0.48 17.63
CA LYS A 126 -3.54 0.77 17.95
C LYS A 126 -4.63 1.16 16.95
N LYS A 127 -5.13 0.20 16.16
CA LYS A 127 -6.11 0.46 15.11
C LYS A 127 -7.41 -0.28 15.35
N VAL A 128 -8.50 0.28 14.85
CA VAL A 128 -9.76 -0.43 14.77
C VAL A 128 -9.67 -1.44 13.63
N TYR A 129 -10.06 -2.68 13.89
CA TYR A 129 -10.15 -3.73 12.89
C TYR A 129 -11.35 -4.65 13.13
N VAL A 130 -11.76 -5.36 12.10
CA VAL A 130 -12.78 -6.41 12.13
C VAL A 130 -12.19 -7.69 11.52
N GLU A 131 -12.44 -8.83 12.14
CA GLU A 131 -12.07 -10.12 11.58
C GLU A 131 -12.96 -10.47 10.40
N TYR A 132 -12.36 -10.97 9.32
CA TYR A 132 -13.07 -11.41 8.12
C TYR A 132 -12.38 -12.65 7.56
N MET A 133 -12.97 -13.84 7.81
CA MET A 133 -12.36 -15.13 7.51
C MET A 133 -10.95 -15.25 8.16
N ASP A 134 -9.90 -15.45 7.39
CA ASP A 134 -8.49 -15.47 7.80
C ASP A 134 -7.79 -14.11 7.66
N LEU A 135 -8.54 -13.09 7.27
CA LEU A 135 -8.07 -11.72 7.09
C LEU A 135 -8.63 -10.79 8.18
N ILE A 136 -8.17 -9.57 8.15
CA ILE A 136 -8.71 -8.45 8.92
C ILE A 136 -9.02 -7.27 8.03
N ILE A 137 -10.11 -6.58 8.34
CA ILE A 137 -10.50 -5.31 7.75
C ILE A 137 -9.96 -4.20 8.64
N VAL A 138 -9.10 -3.35 8.13
CA VAL A 138 -8.54 -2.19 8.83
C VAL A 138 -9.06 -0.92 8.20
N PHE A 139 -9.43 0.06 9.03
CA PHE A 139 -10.06 1.31 8.61
C PHE A 139 -9.07 2.46 8.53
N PHE A 140 -9.29 3.36 7.60
CA PHE A 140 -8.52 4.59 7.45
C PHE A 140 -9.41 5.75 6.98
N LEU A 141 -8.88 6.97 7.18
CA LEU A 141 -9.38 8.18 6.53
C LEU A 141 -8.42 8.53 5.39
N GLU A 142 -8.95 8.78 4.21
CA GLU A 142 -8.20 9.41 3.12
C GLU A 142 -7.97 10.89 3.45
N TYR A 143 -6.76 11.32 3.21
CA TYR A 143 -6.33 12.68 3.37
C TYR A 143 -5.72 13.17 2.05
N GLU A 144 -6.12 14.34 1.63
CA GLU A 144 -5.55 15.00 0.45
C GLU A 144 -5.32 16.46 0.77
N ASP A 145 -4.08 16.91 0.63
CA ASP A 145 -3.68 18.29 0.79
C ASP A 145 -2.81 18.71 -0.41
N MET A 146 -3.00 19.96 -0.87
CA MET A 146 -2.29 20.45 -2.06
C MET A 146 -0.78 20.56 -1.87
N SER A 147 -0.29 20.68 -0.64
CA SER A 147 1.12 20.86 -0.32
C SER A 147 1.82 19.54 0.03
N ILE A 148 1.09 18.56 0.59
CA ILE A 148 1.66 17.28 1.08
C ILE A 148 1.27 16.11 0.17
N GLY A 149 0.19 16.27 -0.61
CA GLY A 149 -0.35 15.21 -1.46
C GLY A 149 -1.37 14.32 -0.75
N LYS A 150 -1.50 13.09 -1.22
CA LYS A 150 -2.47 12.12 -0.69
C LYS A 150 -1.84 11.23 0.37
N GLY A 151 -2.62 10.92 1.40
CA GLY A 151 -2.22 10.01 2.47
C GLY A 151 -3.40 9.33 3.13
N ILE A 152 -3.11 8.48 4.10
CA ILE A 152 -4.12 7.81 4.92
C ILE A 152 -3.79 7.95 6.41
N ILE A 153 -4.83 8.15 7.22
CA ILE A 153 -4.77 8.18 8.68
C ILE A 153 -5.52 6.95 9.17
N GLY A 154 -4.85 6.05 9.90
CA GLY A 154 -5.50 4.86 10.46
C GLY A 154 -6.52 5.24 11.52
N VAL A 155 -7.72 4.63 11.47
CA VAL A 155 -8.76 4.86 12.49
C VAL A 155 -8.38 4.16 13.78
N THR A 156 -8.41 4.91 14.88
CA THR A 156 -8.09 4.41 16.22
C THR A 156 -9.35 4.21 17.08
N PRO A 157 -9.27 3.41 18.17
CA PRO A 157 -10.39 3.27 19.11
C PRO A 157 -10.84 4.61 19.74
N ASP A 158 -9.89 5.54 19.96
CA ASP A 158 -10.21 6.87 20.49
C ASP A 158 -11.08 7.67 19.50
N MET A 159 -10.76 7.60 18.18
CA MET A 159 -11.58 8.22 17.14
C MET A 159 -12.99 7.66 17.11
N LEU A 160 -13.15 6.33 17.23
CA LEU A 160 -14.47 5.68 17.27
C LEU A 160 -15.30 6.18 18.47
N SER A 161 -14.64 6.27 19.63
CA SER A 161 -15.27 6.79 20.87
C SER A 161 -15.67 8.25 20.73
N MET A 162 -14.82 9.08 20.14
CA MET A 162 -15.06 10.50 19.89
C MET A 162 -16.22 10.71 18.91
N TRP A 163 -16.33 9.89 17.87
CA TRP A 163 -17.43 9.92 16.88
C TRP A 163 -18.73 9.33 17.41
N ASN A 164 -18.68 8.64 18.54
CA ASN A 164 -19.83 7.94 19.14
C ASN A 164 -20.54 7.01 18.16
N ILE A 165 -19.78 6.23 17.39
CA ILE A 165 -20.27 5.21 16.46
C ILE A 165 -19.72 3.83 16.81
N ASP A 166 -20.40 2.80 16.36
CA ASP A 166 -19.93 1.42 16.45
C ASP A 166 -19.14 0.99 15.20
N THR A 167 -18.50 -0.14 15.31
CA THR A 167 -17.68 -0.71 14.23
C THR A 167 -18.53 -1.16 13.04
N GLU A 168 -19.80 -1.51 13.26
CA GLU A 168 -20.73 -1.91 12.18
C GLU A 168 -21.07 -0.70 11.29
N THR A 169 -21.38 0.43 11.92
CA THR A 169 -21.58 1.71 11.22
C THR A 169 -20.33 2.13 10.46
N LEU A 170 -19.17 2.03 11.09
CA LEU A 170 -17.89 2.34 10.45
C LEU A 170 -17.64 1.47 9.21
N LEU A 171 -17.86 0.15 9.32
CA LEU A 171 -17.68 -0.80 8.22
C LEU A 171 -18.61 -0.48 7.05
N ARG A 172 -19.90 -0.27 7.34
CA ARG A 172 -20.89 0.06 6.32
C ARG A 172 -20.49 1.33 5.57
N ASP A 173 -20.26 2.43 6.29
CA ASP A 173 -19.98 3.73 5.67
C ASP A 173 -18.66 3.71 4.89
N ALA A 174 -17.64 3.03 5.39
CA ALA A 174 -16.36 2.88 4.70
C ALA A 174 -16.46 2.03 3.42
N THR A 175 -17.19 0.90 3.48
CA THR A 175 -17.37 0.04 2.29
C THR A 175 -18.24 0.69 1.24
N GLU A 176 -19.29 1.44 1.63
CA GLU A 176 -20.12 2.21 0.71
C GLU A 176 -19.29 3.30 -0.01
N ASN A 177 -18.42 4.02 0.72
CA ASN A 177 -17.53 5.01 0.12
C ASN A 177 -16.57 4.39 -0.87
N MET A 178 -15.90 3.30 -0.48
CA MET A 178 -14.95 2.61 -1.36
C MET A 178 -15.64 2.11 -2.63
N ASN A 179 -16.82 1.49 -2.51
CA ASN A 179 -17.59 1.02 -3.67
C ASN A 179 -18.00 2.15 -4.62
N LYS A 180 -18.30 3.33 -4.07
CA LYS A 180 -18.70 4.51 -4.85
C LYS A 180 -17.51 5.17 -5.54
N ASN A 181 -16.40 5.33 -4.82
CA ASN A 181 -15.24 6.10 -5.29
C ASN A 181 -14.26 5.25 -6.10
N TYR A 182 -14.25 3.94 -5.85
CA TYR A 182 -13.35 2.95 -6.46
C TYR A 182 -14.16 1.73 -6.92
N PRO A 183 -14.90 1.84 -8.05
CA PRO A 183 -15.75 0.76 -8.56
C PRO A 183 -14.99 -0.55 -8.77
N VAL A 184 -15.71 -1.64 -8.66
CA VAL A 184 -15.16 -3.00 -8.87
C VAL A 184 -14.71 -3.18 -10.29
N GLU A 185 -13.53 -3.72 -10.47
CA GLU A 185 -13.02 -4.29 -11.70
C GLU A 185 -12.85 -5.81 -11.54
N PHE A 186 -13.49 -6.57 -12.45
CA PHE A 186 -13.36 -8.02 -12.54
C PHE A 186 -12.98 -8.38 -13.98
N THR A 187 -11.78 -8.90 -14.17
CA THR A 187 -11.22 -9.18 -15.51
C THR A 187 -10.43 -10.47 -15.51
N SER A 188 -10.22 -11.08 -16.68
CA SER A 188 -9.31 -12.22 -16.78
C SER A 188 -7.87 -11.76 -16.52
N LEU A 189 -7.05 -12.62 -15.89
CA LEU A 189 -5.64 -12.32 -15.67
C LEU A 189 -4.90 -12.05 -16.98
N VAL A 190 -5.27 -12.77 -18.05
CA VAL A 190 -4.67 -12.59 -19.38
C VAL A 190 -4.99 -11.21 -19.95
N ASP A 191 -6.27 -10.78 -19.88
CA ASP A 191 -6.66 -9.46 -20.38
C ASP A 191 -5.99 -8.33 -19.58
N LEU A 192 -5.86 -8.51 -18.26
CA LEU A 192 -5.13 -7.57 -17.42
C LEU A 192 -3.66 -7.46 -17.86
N LEU A 193 -2.96 -8.58 -18.02
CA LEU A 193 -1.56 -8.58 -18.45
C LEU A 193 -1.37 -7.97 -19.83
N ILE A 194 -2.29 -8.24 -20.76
CA ILE A 194 -2.26 -7.65 -22.12
C ILE A 194 -2.42 -6.12 -22.03
N ARG A 195 -3.34 -5.65 -21.19
CA ARG A 195 -3.59 -4.21 -21.01
C ARG A 195 -2.37 -3.51 -20.38
N GLU A 196 -1.81 -4.08 -19.31
CA GLU A 196 -0.61 -3.56 -18.64
C GLU A 196 0.60 -3.53 -19.57
N TYR A 197 0.76 -4.60 -20.37
CA TYR A 197 1.84 -4.67 -21.34
C TYR A 197 1.70 -3.58 -22.41
N LYS A 198 0.50 -3.42 -22.99
CA LYS A 198 0.23 -2.36 -23.98
C LYS A 198 0.51 -0.97 -23.41
N TYR A 199 0.05 -0.69 -22.18
CA TYR A 199 0.28 0.61 -21.54
C TYR A 199 1.76 0.93 -21.36
N ARG A 200 2.57 -0.03 -20.91
CA ARG A 200 4.02 0.17 -20.72
C ARG A 200 4.78 0.43 -22.01
N PHE A 201 4.35 -0.15 -23.09
CA PHE A 201 5.09 -0.14 -24.37
C PHE A 201 4.55 0.80 -25.42
N GLU A 202 3.32 1.31 -25.29
CA GLU A 202 2.82 2.41 -26.13
C GLU A 202 3.52 3.74 -25.82
N ASP A 203 4.05 3.91 -24.61
CA ASP A 203 4.82 5.10 -24.19
C ASP A 203 6.31 5.04 -24.60
N GLU A 204 6.86 3.86 -24.85
CA GLU A 204 8.23 3.66 -25.35
C GLU A 204 8.20 3.39 -26.87
N ASN A 205 8.49 4.42 -27.67
CA ASN A 205 8.54 4.41 -29.15
C ASN A 205 9.48 3.37 -29.78
N ASN A 206 9.76 2.22 -29.16
CA ASN A 206 10.82 1.29 -29.57
C ASN A 206 10.46 -0.20 -29.61
N ILE A 207 9.20 -0.59 -29.40
CA ILE A 207 8.83 -2.01 -29.50
C ILE A 207 8.03 -2.26 -30.76
N GLN A 208 8.50 -3.18 -31.58
CA GLN A 208 7.80 -3.55 -32.82
C GLN A 208 6.48 -4.25 -32.46
N ARG A 209 5.40 -3.92 -33.19
CA ARG A 209 4.07 -4.52 -32.98
C ARG A 209 4.06 -6.06 -33.04
N GLU A 210 5.10 -6.65 -33.63
CA GLU A 210 5.29 -8.11 -33.73
C GLU A 210 5.63 -8.71 -32.35
N ASP A 211 6.48 -8.07 -31.55
CA ASP A 211 6.84 -8.58 -30.21
C ASP A 211 5.64 -8.60 -29.26
N ILE A 212 4.75 -7.59 -29.35
CA ILE A 212 3.51 -7.56 -28.59
C ILE A 212 2.58 -8.71 -28.98
N LYS A 213 2.51 -9.01 -30.27
CA LYS A 213 1.66 -10.07 -30.80
C LYS A 213 2.10 -11.44 -30.29
N ASP A 214 3.40 -11.73 -30.30
CA ASP A 214 3.95 -13.00 -29.83
C ASP A 214 3.70 -13.21 -28.33
N ILE A 215 3.85 -12.15 -27.49
CA ILE A 215 3.56 -12.21 -26.06
C ILE A 215 2.06 -12.41 -25.82
N VAL A 216 1.20 -11.69 -26.55
CA VAL A 216 -0.26 -11.87 -26.47
C VAL A 216 -0.65 -13.29 -26.86
N GLU A 217 -0.04 -13.87 -27.92
CA GLU A 217 -0.29 -15.25 -28.33
C GLU A 217 0.20 -16.25 -27.28
N GLN A 218 1.35 -16.02 -26.64
CA GLN A 218 1.85 -16.84 -25.52
C GLN A 218 0.92 -16.77 -24.31
N LEU A 219 0.53 -15.57 -23.87
CA LEU A 219 -0.40 -15.37 -22.75
C LEU A 219 -1.77 -15.99 -23.05
N THR A 220 -2.27 -15.83 -24.27
CA THR A 220 -3.53 -16.43 -24.70
C THR A 220 -3.43 -17.96 -24.75
N SER A 221 -2.28 -18.52 -25.14
CA SER A 221 -2.06 -19.97 -25.11
C SER A 221 -2.03 -20.54 -23.69
N LEU A 222 -1.57 -19.77 -22.71
CA LEU A 222 -1.65 -20.12 -21.29
C LEU A 222 -3.09 -20.15 -20.76
N SER A 223 -3.99 -19.35 -21.33
CA SER A 223 -5.42 -19.31 -20.95
C SER A 223 -6.22 -20.50 -21.48
N THR A 224 -5.73 -21.20 -22.52
CA THR A 224 -6.37 -22.40 -23.05
C THR A 224 -6.09 -23.65 -22.24
N TYR A 225 -5.14 -23.60 -21.29
CA TYR A 225 -4.95 -24.65 -20.32
C TYR A 225 -5.96 -24.48 -19.17
N ASP A 226 -7.07 -25.17 -19.20
CA ASP A 226 -8.03 -25.65 -18.17
C ASP A 226 -8.27 -24.80 -16.88
N ARG A 227 -7.62 -23.62 -16.75
CA ARG A 227 -7.72 -22.74 -15.59
C ARG A 227 -7.69 -21.27 -16.00
N GLN A 228 -8.85 -20.77 -16.35
CA GLN A 228 -9.01 -19.34 -16.52
C GLN A 228 -8.91 -18.69 -15.14
N LEU A 229 -7.86 -17.90 -14.90
CA LEU A 229 -7.69 -17.09 -13.71
C LEU A 229 -8.28 -15.70 -13.94
N TYR A 230 -8.92 -15.16 -12.90
CA TYR A 230 -9.44 -13.80 -12.94
C TYR A 230 -8.82 -12.98 -11.81
N VAL A 231 -8.83 -11.68 -11.98
CA VAL A 231 -8.42 -10.69 -10.99
C VAL A 231 -9.63 -9.87 -10.60
N LEU A 232 -9.85 -9.78 -9.30
CA LEU A 232 -10.84 -8.91 -8.68
C LEU A 232 -10.08 -7.78 -7.97
N THR A 233 -10.31 -6.56 -8.43
CA THR A 233 -9.69 -5.35 -7.92
C THR A 233 -10.66 -4.16 -8.09
N ASN A 234 -10.17 -2.94 -8.01
CA ASN A 234 -10.93 -1.74 -8.34
C ASN A 234 -10.26 -0.98 -9.50
N GLU A 235 -10.98 -0.02 -10.11
CA GLU A 235 -10.50 0.76 -11.25
C GLU A 235 -9.19 1.52 -10.97
N SER A 236 -8.87 1.84 -9.70
CA SER A 236 -7.61 2.51 -9.34
C SER A 236 -6.44 1.56 -9.14
N HIS A 237 -6.66 0.25 -9.14
CA HIS A 237 -5.67 -0.79 -8.80
C HIS A 237 -4.97 -0.54 -7.45
N ASN A 238 -5.63 0.19 -6.54
CA ASN A 238 -5.11 0.50 -5.21
C ASN A 238 -6.08 0.04 -4.12
N LEU A 239 -5.61 -0.75 -3.16
CA LEU A 239 -6.39 -1.36 -2.09
C LEU A 239 -7.60 -2.19 -2.60
N GLY A 240 -7.53 -2.67 -3.84
CA GLY A 240 -8.63 -3.34 -4.53
C GLY A 240 -9.01 -4.70 -3.97
N ALA A 241 -8.18 -5.34 -3.14
CA ALA A 241 -8.59 -6.54 -2.40
C ALA A 241 -9.85 -6.31 -1.56
N SER A 242 -10.09 -5.08 -1.11
CA SER A 242 -11.27 -4.69 -0.34
C SER A 242 -12.60 -4.78 -1.11
N THR A 243 -12.56 -4.93 -2.43
CA THR A 243 -13.77 -5.06 -3.27
C THR A 243 -14.63 -6.27 -2.94
N ILE A 244 -14.07 -7.31 -2.31
CA ILE A 244 -14.87 -8.46 -1.82
C ILE A 244 -15.85 -8.07 -0.71
N LEU A 245 -15.63 -6.93 -0.06
CA LEU A 245 -16.51 -6.39 1.00
C LEU A 245 -17.65 -5.55 0.43
N TYR A 246 -17.61 -5.19 -0.86
CA TYR A 246 -18.65 -4.34 -1.43
C TYR A 246 -19.93 -5.14 -1.65
N PRO A 247 -21.09 -4.48 -1.52
CA PRO A 247 -22.36 -5.14 -1.71
C PRO A 247 -22.44 -5.88 -3.06
N ASP A 248 -22.94 -7.11 -3.03
CA ASP A 248 -23.20 -7.95 -4.19
C ASP A 248 -21.98 -8.34 -5.05
N THR A 249 -20.76 -7.94 -4.71
CA THR A 249 -19.57 -8.21 -5.54
C THR A 249 -19.37 -9.71 -5.76
N LEU A 250 -19.33 -10.51 -4.70
CA LEU A 250 -19.12 -11.96 -4.82
C LEU A 250 -20.28 -12.66 -5.55
N SER A 251 -21.52 -12.20 -5.36
CA SER A 251 -22.67 -12.71 -6.08
C SER A 251 -22.61 -12.41 -7.58
N LYS A 252 -22.15 -11.22 -7.95
CA LYS A 252 -21.94 -10.82 -9.35
C LYS A 252 -20.83 -11.64 -10.00
N VAL A 253 -19.72 -11.87 -9.28
CA VAL A 253 -18.63 -12.74 -9.74
C VAL A 253 -19.12 -14.16 -9.98
N GLY A 254 -19.82 -14.77 -9.00
CA GLY A 254 -20.38 -16.12 -9.16
C GLY A 254 -21.35 -16.21 -10.32
N SER A 255 -22.20 -15.19 -10.52
CA SER A 255 -23.13 -15.12 -11.67
C SER A 255 -22.40 -15.00 -13.00
N ALA A 256 -21.31 -14.24 -13.07
CA ALA A 256 -20.50 -14.07 -14.28
C ALA A 256 -19.75 -15.36 -14.65
N LEU A 257 -19.26 -16.09 -13.65
CA LEU A 257 -18.56 -17.36 -13.85
C LEU A 257 -19.50 -18.54 -14.06
N ASN A 258 -20.75 -18.42 -13.59
CA ASN A 258 -21.76 -19.49 -13.56
C ASN A 258 -21.29 -20.76 -12.83
N THR A 259 -20.43 -20.61 -11.83
CA THR A 259 -19.89 -21.67 -10.97
C THR A 259 -19.43 -21.11 -9.63
N ASP A 260 -19.17 -22.00 -8.68
CA ASP A 260 -18.45 -21.65 -7.45
C ASP A 260 -17.00 -21.29 -7.79
N PHE A 261 -16.33 -20.61 -6.88
CA PHE A 261 -14.95 -20.15 -7.11
C PHE A 261 -14.17 -20.03 -5.79
N TYR A 262 -12.86 -20.08 -5.92
CA TYR A 262 -11.92 -19.86 -4.83
C TYR A 262 -11.38 -18.43 -4.88
N LEU A 263 -11.12 -17.87 -3.70
CA LEU A 263 -10.51 -16.56 -3.49
C LEU A 263 -9.09 -16.76 -2.98
N ILE A 264 -8.10 -16.23 -3.68
CA ILE A 264 -6.71 -16.19 -3.22
C ILE A 264 -6.29 -14.73 -3.08
N PRO A 265 -6.14 -14.21 -1.84
CA PRO A 265 -5.57 -12.89 -1.63
C PRO A 265 -4.12 -12.88 -2.14
N SER A 266 -3.86 -12.12 -3.20
CA SER A 266 -2.53 -11.96 -3.80
C SER A 266 -1.77 -10.82 -3.16
N SER A 267 -2.46 -9.72 -2.91
CA SER A 267 -1.92 -8.53 -2.27
C SER A 267 -3.03 -7.73 -1.60
N ILE A 268 -2.70 -6.60 -1.03
CA ILE A 268 -3.71 -5.63 -0.56
C ILE A 268 -4.45 -4.96 -1.74
N HIS A 269 -3.94 -5.12 -2.96
CA HIS A 269 -4.46 -4.44 -4.15
C HIS A 269 -5.40 -5.32 -4.97
N GLU A 270 -5.34 -6.66 -4.81
CA GLU A 270 -6.08 -7.57 -5.67
C GLU A 270 -6.31 -8.93 -5.05
N ILE A 271 -7.33 -9.62 -5.54
CA ILE A 271 -7.65 -11.00 -5.22
C ILE A 271 -7.70 -11.80 -6.51
N ILE A 272 -7.02 -12.95 -6.53
CA ILE A 272 -7.12 -13.91 -7.63
C ILE A 272 -8.37 -14.75 -7.43
N ILE A 273 -9.17 -14.88 -8.47
CA ILE A 273 -10.37 -15.70 -8.51
C ILE A 273 -10.10 -16.92 -9.39
N ILE A 274 -10.40 -18.10 -8.86
CA ILE A 274 -10.25 -19.38 -9.56
C ILE A 274 -11.63 -20.04 -9.63
N PRO A 275 -12.23 -20.19 -10.83
CA PRO A 275 -13.47 -20.93 -10.98
C PRO A 275 -13.31 -22.39 -10.54
N ASP A 276 -14.30 -22.91 -9.80
CA ASP A 276 -14.35 -24.33 -9.46
C ASP A 276 -14.93 -25.14 -10.63
N ASN A 277 -14.06 -25.73 -11.39
CA ASN A 277 -14.42 -26.63 -12.50
C ASN A 277 -14.32 -28.12 -12.12
N GLY A 278 -14.23 -28.43 -10.80
CA GLY A 278 -14.09 -29.79 -10.28
C GLY A 278 -12.67 -30.38 -10.37
N ASN A 279 -11.69 -29.64 -10.93
CA ASN A 279 -10.31 -30.11 -11.07
C ASN A 279 -9.35 -29.48 -10.04
N VAL A 280 -9.84 -28.60 -9.16
CA VAL A 280 -9.05 -27.93 -8.15
C VAL A 280 -9.05 -28.79 -6.88
N ASN A 281 -7.90 -29.34 -6.53
CA ASN A 281 -7.71 -30.04 -5.26
C ASN A 281 -6.84 -29.22 -4.30
N GLU A 282 -6.79 -29.64 -3.04
CA GLU A 282 -6.07 -28.93 -1.98
C GLU A 282 -4.57 -28.75 -2.27
N GLU A 283 -3.90 -29.75 -2.86
CA GLU A 283 -2.47 -29.67 -3.22
C GLU A 283 -2.22 -28.61 -4.29
N VAL A 284 -3.05 -28.58 -5.31
CA VAL A 284 -3.00 -27.59 -6.37
C VAL A 284 -3.24 -26.19 -5.82
N MET A 285 -4.22 -26.02 -4.93
CA MET A 285 -4.51 -24.76 -4.28
C MET A 285 -3.34 -24.27 -3.45
N ASN A 286 -2.77 -25.13 -2.60
CA ASN A 286 -1.64 -24.78 -1.77
C ASN A 286 -0.39 -24.38 -2.59
N ASN A 287 -0.17 -25.01 -3.73
CA ASN A 287 0.92 -24.63 -4.64
C ASN A 287 0.67 -23.26 -5.27
N MET A 288 -0.57 -22.97 -5.68
CA MET A 288 -0.93 -21.66 -6.21
C MET A 288 -0.77 -20.55 -5.17
N ILE A 289 -1.25 -20.76 -3.94
CA ILE A 289 -1.09 -19.81 -2.83
C ILE A 289 0.39 -19.50 -2.58
N ARG A 290 1.25 -20.52 -2.57
CA ARG A 290 2.70 -20.33 -2.40
C ARG A 290 3.31 -19.52 -3.55
N THR A 291 2.91 -19.79 -4.78
CA THR A 291 3.42 -19.10 -5.97
C THR A 291 2.97 -17.64 -6.02
N VAL A 292 1.74 -17.37 -5.62
CA VAL A 292 1.17 -16.01 -5.61
C VAL A 292 1.78 -15.13 -4.49
N ASN A 293 2.18 -15.74 -3.36
CA ASN A 293 2.72 -15.04 -2.19
C ASN A 293 4.26 -15.11 -2.07
N SER A 294 4.96 -15.62 -3.07
CA SER A 294 6.44 -15.66 -3.14
C SER A 294 7.01 -14.47 -3.91
#